data_9f96e4281917c5f0aa0014410c7f3dff
#
_entry.id   9f96e4281917c5f0aa0014410c7f3dff
#
_cell.length_a   1.000
_cell.length_b   1.000
_cell.length_c   1.000
_cell.angle_alpha   90.00
_cell.angle_beta   90.00
_cell.angle_gamma   90.00
#
_symmetry.space_group_name_H-M   'P 1'
#
loop_
_entity.id
_entity.type
_entity.pdbx_description
1 polymer ?
#
loop_
_entity_poly.entity_id
_entity_poly.type
_entity_poly.pdbx_seq_one_letter_code
_entity_poly.pdbx_strand_id
1 'polypeptide(L)'
;MNRSRLTESNGTWTKRFMAAAVIQGAAVAGLTIFLVLGQMSLKPEVSRVMAAGGAGTWFTFGYVMYIIVGVMGVAVSSLFYHYLENVLGKHIRKSAKALAWVHLVLMNAGTAAAMGLLMYAGYLGGASMLPAAVGGRGFNAGQAHEILVSFVEPISATILLIVAGVVAGGIGFLATYMSHNRGSTLPEAGSREASTA
;
A
#
# COMPACT_ATOMS: atom_id res chain seq x y z
N MET A 1 28.92 -26.93 18.94
CA MET A 1 27.87 -26.83 17.93
C MET A 1 27.22 -25.46 18.08
N ASN A 2 27.51 -24.53 17.17
CA ASN A 2 27.27 -23.10 17.34
C ASN A 2 25.82 -22.74 16.93
N ARG A 3 24.93 -22.62 17.92
CA ARG A 3 23.50 -22.24 17.74
C ARG A 3 23.30 -20.77 17.35
N SER A 4 24.38 -19.96 17.33
CA SER A 4 24.29 -18.51 17.09
C SER A 4 24.18 -18.08 15.62
N ARG A 5 24.24 -18.99 14.63
CA ARG A 5 24.13 -18.64 13.21
C ARG A 5 22.73 -18.89 12.61
N LEU A 6 21.78 -19.39 13.38
CA LEU A 6 20.41 -19.68 12.88
C LEU A 6 19.42 -18.52 13.13
N THR A 7 19.87 -17.41 13.71
CA THR A 7 18.94 -16.33 14.14
C THR A 7 18.98 -15.06 13.29
N GLU A 8 19.75 -14.98 12.20
CA GLU A 8 19.91 -13.74 11.43
C GLU A 8 19.15 -13.63 10.09
N SER A 9 18.27 -14.54 9.79
CA SER A 9 17.37 -14.39 8.62
C SER A 9 15.97 -13.91 9.04
N ASN A 10 15.90 -13.09 10.08
CA ASN A 10 14.62 -12.57 10.57
C ASN A 10 13.97 -11.63 9.55
N GLY A 11 13.18 -12.16 8.64
CA GLY A 11 12.14 -11.52 7.84
C GLY A 11 12.26 -10.01 7.62
N THR A 12 13.35 -9.55 6.98
CA THR A 12 13.63 -8.10 6.83
C THR A 12 12.52 -7.41 6.05
N TRP A 13 12.01 -8.06 5.00
CA TRP A 13 10.95 -7.50 4.16
C TRP A 13 9.60 -7.60 4.84
N THR A 14 9.33 -8.70 5.53
CA THR A 14 8.16 -8.84 6.40
C THR A 14 8.05 -7.66 7.36
N LYS A 15 9.14 -7.35 8.08
CA LYS A 15 9.16 -6.24 9.05
C LYS A 15 8.94 -4.87 8.39
N ARG A 16 9.51 -4.65 7.19
CA ARG A 16 9.35 -3.38 6.45
C ARG A 16 7.92 -3.16 6.00
N PHE A 17 7.28 -4.17 5.42
CA PHE A 17 5.88 -4.08 5.00
C PHE A 17 4.94 -4.00 6.20
N MET A 18 5.23 -4.71 7.30
CA MET A 18 4.48 -4.60 8.55
C MET A 18 4.56 -3.18 9.11
N ALA A 19 5.77 -2.61 9.20
CA ALA A 19 5.94 -1.22 9.65
C ALA A 19 5.21 -0.23 8.73
N ALA A 20 5.29 -0.41 7.40
CA ALA A 20 4.56 0.42 6.47
C ALA A 20 3.04 0.32 6.67
N ALA A 21 2.49 -0.89 6.86
CA ALA A 21 1.06 -1.07 7.14
C ALA A 21 0.63 -0.37 8.44
N VAL A 22 1.45 -0.44 9.50
CA VAL A 22 1.19 0.26 10.76
C VAL A 22 1.22 1.78 10.57
N ILE A 23 2.19 2.30 9.80
CA ILE A 23 2.27 3.74 9.49
C ILE A 23 1.04 4.18 8.67
N GLN A 24 0.64 3.43 7.66
CA GLN A 24 -0.58 3.72 6.88
C GLN A 24 -1.83 3.66 7.76
N GLY A 25 -1.93 2.68 8.67
CA GLY A 25 -3.01 2.59 9.65
C GLY A 25 -3.07 3.80 10.57
N ALA A 26 -1.92 4.26 11.08
CA ALA A 26 -1.85 5.47 11.90
C ALA A 26 -2.24 6.72 11.10
N ALA A 27 -1.85 6.82 9.82
CA ALA A 27 -2.24 7.92 8.94
C ALA A 27 -3.77 7.94 8.72
N VAL A 28 -4.38 6.76 8.46
CA VAL A 28 -5.84 6.65 8.33
C VAL A 28 -6.55 7.02 9.63
N ALA A 29 -6.04 6.55 10.78
CA ALA A 29 -6.61 6.91 12.09
C ALA A 29 -6.55 8.43 12.34
N GLY A 30 -5.39 9.05 12.05
CA GLY A 30 -5.24 10.51 12.14
C GLY A 30 -6.18 11.26 11.19
N LEU A 31 -6.31 10.79 9.95
CA LEU A 31 -7.26 11.33 8.98
C LEU A 31 -8.70 11.19 9.48
N THR A 32 -9.08 10.04 10.04
CA THR A 32 -10.43 9.83 10.60
C THR A 32 -10.71 10.82 11.72
N ILE A 33 -9.77 11.01 12.64
CA ILE A 33 -9.90 12.00 13.72
C ILE A 33 -10.07 13.41 13.13
N PHE A 34 -9.25 13.77 12.13
CA PHE A 34 -9.37 15.05 11.44
C PHE A 34 -10.76 15.24 10.81
N LEU A 35 -11.30 14.22 10.14
CA LEU A 35 -12.62 14.27 9.51
C LEU A 35 -13.74 14.39 10.54
N VAL A 36 -13.65 13.67 11.67
CA VAL A 36 -14.62 13.76 12.77
C VAL A 36 -14.61 15.16 13.39
N LEU A 37 -13.44 15.71 13.68
CA LEU A 37 -13.32 17.07 14.19
C LEU A 37 -13.75 18.11 13.15
N GLY A 38 -13.50 17.84 11.88
CA GLY A 38 -13.92 18.66 10.75
C GLY A 38 -15.44 18.81 10.62
N GLN A 39 -16.24 17.87 11.14
CA GLN A 39 -17.70 18.03 11.20
C GLN A 39 -18.12 19.24 12.05
N MET A 40 -17.32 19.61 13.03
CA MET A 40 -17.62 20.71 13.95
C MET A 40 -17.01 22.03 13.52
N SER A 41 -15.93 22.00 12.73
CA SER A 41 -15.10 23.18 12.43
C SER A 41 -15.08 23.60 10.96
N LEU A 42 -15.28 22.65 10.04
CA LEU A 42 -15.25 22.94 8.59
C LEU A 42 -16.61 23.40 8.08
N LYS A 43 -16.59 24.31 7.12
CA LYS A 43 -17.77 24.71 6.35
C LYS A 43 -17.43 24.69 4.86
N PRO A 44 -18.12 23.87 4.06
CA PRO A 44 -19.17 22.92 4.47
C PRO A 44 -18.64 21.74 5.28
N GLU A 45 -19.50 21.16 6.12
CA GLU A 45 -19.18 19.97 6.91
C GLU A 45 -18.91 18.77 6.00
N VAL A 46 -17.96 17.91 6.41
CA VAL A 46 -17.51 16.75 5.61
C VAL A 46 -18.67 15.82 5.26
N SER A 47 -19.60 15.56 6.18
CA SER A 47 -20.78 14.70 5.92
C SER A 47 -21.67 15.24 4.80
N ARG A 48 -21.87 16.57 4.74
CA ARG A 48 -22.63 17.20 3.66
C ARG A 48 -21.92 17.08 2.32
N VAL A 49 -20.60 17.25 2.33
CA VAL A 49 -19.78 17.07 1.14
C VAL A 49 -19.87 15.64 0.63
N MET A 50 -19.76 14.64 1.50
CA MET A 50 -19.90 13.23 1.15
C MET A 50 -21.27 12.89 0.55
N ALA A 51 -22.33 13.56 1.03
CA ALA A 51 -23.70 13.42 0.55
C ALA A 51 -24.00 14.23 -0.73
N ALA A 52 -23.06 15.04 -1.22
CA ALA A 52 -23.26 15.95 -2.36
C ALA A 52 -23.13 15.23 -3.73
N GLY A 53 -23.92 14.20 -3.94
CA GLY A 53 -24.03 13.49 -5.22
C GLY A 53 -22.74 12.80 -5.70
N GLY A 54 -22.56 12.68 -7.01
CA GLY A 54 -21.42 11.98 -7.61
C GLY A 54 -20.05 12.57 -7.25
N ALA A 55 -19.96 13.89 -7.08
CA ALA A 55 -18.69 14.52 -6.69
C ALA A 55 -18.27 14.11 -5.27
N GLY A 56 -19.18 14.11 -4.30
CA GLY A 56 -18.90 13.65 -2.94
C GLY A 56 -18.53 12.17 -2.85
N THR A 57 -18.99 11.36 -3.78
CA THR A 57 -18.63 9.92 -3.86
C THR A 57 -17.13 9.71 -4.06
N TRP A 58 -16.44 10.60 -4.78
CA TRP A 58 -14.98 10.53 -4.96
C TRP A 58 -14.24 10.62 -3.62
N PHE A 59 -14.74 11.48 -2.71
CA PHE A 59 -14.18 11.58 -1.36
C PHE A 59 -14.34 10.25 -0.60
N THR A 60 -15.56 9.72 -0.58
CA THR A 60 -15.85 8.45 0.12
C THR A 60 -15.05 7.30 -0.47
N PHE A 61 -14.96 7.23 -1.80
CA PHE A 61 -14.18 6.20 -2.49
C PHE A 61 -12.69 6.30 -2.12
N GLY A 62 -12.11 7.50 -2.17
CA GLY A 62 -10.72 7.72 -1.78
C GLY A 62 -10.44 7.29 -0.34
N TYR A 63 -11.32 7.64 0.61
CA TYR A 63 -11.17 7.26 2.01
C TYR A 63 -11.24 5.75 2.22
N VAL A 64 -12.26 5.08 1.66
CA VAL A 64 -12.43 3.63 1.79
C VAL A 64 -11.29 2.87 1.11
N MET A 65 -10.91 3.29 -0.10
CA MET A 65 -9.79 2.67 -0.83
C MET A 65 -8.44 2.89 -0.14
N TYR A 66 -8.27 3.99 0.60
CA TYR A 66 -7.06 4.16 1.41
C TYR A 66 -6.96 3.08 2.49
N ILE A 67 -8.05 2.72 3.15
CA ILE A 67 -8.07 1.62 4.13
C ILE A 67 -7.78 0.29 3.43
N ILE A 68 -8.45 0.01 2.31
CA ILE A 68 -8.34 -1.28 1.62
C ILE A 68 -6.95 -1.45 0.99
N VAL A 69 -6.49 -0.49 0.21
CA VAL A 69 -5.22 -0.62 -0.53
C VAL A 69 -4.02 -0.23 0.33
N GLY A 70 -4.13 0.88 1.09
CA GLY A 70 -3.03 1.40 1.89
C GLY A 70 -2.75 0.60 3.14
N VAL A 71 -3.78 0.16 3.86
CA VAL A 71 -3.58 -0.60 5.11
C VAL A 71 -3.64 -2.10 4.84
N MET A 72 -4.78 -2.60 4.35
CA MET A 72 -4.96 -4.03 4.17
C MET A 72 -4.07 -4.61 3.07
N GLY A 73 -3.94 -3.94 1.92
CA GLY A 73 -3.10 -4.38 0.82
C GLY A 73 -1.61 -4.45 1.20
N VAL A 74 -1.11 -3.47 1.96
CA VAL A 74 0.27 -3.47 2.46
C VAL A 74 0.47 -4.55 3.53
N ALA A 75 -0.51 -4.77 4.43
CA ALA A 75 -0.47 -5.85 5.41
C ALA A 75 -0.47 -7.24 4.75
N VAL A 76 -1.29 -7.44 3.72
CA VAL A 76 -1.30 -8.68 2.92
C VAL A 76 0.04 -8.88 2.21
N SER A 77 0.65 -7.82 1.67
CA SER A 77 2.00 -7.90 1.11
C SER A 77 3.03 -8.36 2.15
N SER A 78 2.92 -7.90 3.41
CA SER A 78 3.76 -8.38 4.51
C SER A 78 3.63 -9.90 4.72
N LEU A 79 2.41 -10.46 4.62
CA LEU A 79 2.18 -11.90 4.74
C LEU A 79 2.84 -12.70 3.61
N PHE A 80 2.83 -12.20 2.36
CA PHE A 80 3.55 -12.84 1.26
C PHE A 80 5.06 -12.88 1.49
N TYR A 81 5.64 -11.77 1.97
CA TYR A 81 7.07 -11.75 2.33
C TYR A 81 7.35 -12.64 3.54
N HIS A 82 6.46 -12.68 4.53
CA HIS A 82 6.56 -13.60 5.67
C HIS A 82 6.61 -15.05 5.22
N TYR A 83 5.73 -15.43 4.30
CA TYR A 83 5.71 -16.77 3.75
C TYR A 83 7.04 -17.13 3.06
N LEU A 84 7.61 -16.23 2.24
CA LEU A 84 8.90 -16.47 1.60
C LEU A 84 10.05 -16.57 2.59
N GLU A 85 10.16 -15.60 3.50
CA GLU A 85 11.34 -15.45 4.38
C GLU A 85 11.31 -16.42 5.56
N ASN A 86 10.13 -16.59 6.20
CA ASN A 86 10.04 -17.33 7.47
C ASN A 86 9.46 -18.74 7.29
N VAL A 87 8.51 -18.96 6.38
CA VAL A 87 7.91 -20.29 6.16
C VAL A 87 8.78 -21.12 5.20
N LEU A 88 9.15 -20.54 4.06
CA LEU A 88 9.98 -21.24 3.06
C LEU A 88 11.49 -21.07 3.29
N GLY A 89 11.92 -20.22 4.22
CA GLY A 89 13.32 -19.96 4.52
C GLY A 89 14.12 -19.43 3.31
N LYS A 90 13.45 -18.78 2.34
CA LYS A 90 14.10 -18.31 1.12
C LYS A 90 14.74 -16.95 1.30
N HIS A 91 15.97 -16.82 0.82
CA HIS A 91 16.67 -15.54 0.79
C HIS A 91 16.32 -14.77 -0.48
N ILE A 92 15.84 -13.54 -0.32
CA ILE A 92 15.54 -12.64 -1.44
C ILE A 92 16.86 -12.19 -2.07
N ARG A 93 17.09 -12.56 -3.35
CA ARG A 93 18.30 -12.24 -4.12
C ARG A 93 18.40 -10.74 -4.43
N LYS A 94 19.56 -10.25 -4.86
CA LYS A 94 19.80 -8.82 -5.12
C LYS A 94 18.78 -8.20 -6.08
N SER A 95 18.45 -8.86 -7.19
CA SER A 95 17.44 -8.40 -8.17
C SER A 95 16.04 -8.34 -7.57
N ALA A 96 15.63 -9.38 -6.83
CA ALA A 96 14.35 -9.40 -6.15
C ALA A 96 14.26 -8.38 -5.00
N LYS A 97 15.40 -8.01 -4.38
CA LYS A 97 15.45 -6.92 -3.39
C LYS A 97 15.11 -5.56 -4.03
N ALA A 98 15.60 -5.29 -5.24
CA ALA A 98 15.25 -4.07 -5.94
C ALA A 98 13.74 -4.01 -6.25
N LEU A 99 13.17 -5.12 -6.73
CA LEU A 99 11.72 -5.23 -6.97
C LEU A 99 10.90 -5.06 -5.69
N ALA A 100 11.37 -5.62 -4.56
CA ALA A 100 10.73 -5.44 -3.27
C ALA A 100 10.75 -3.99 -2.78
N TRP A 101 11.83 -3.24 -3.05
CA TRP A 101 11.87 -1.80 -2.80
C TRP A 101 10.91 -1.01 -3.69
N VAL A 102 10.90 -1.31 -4.99
CA VAL A 102 9.95 -0.70 -5.94
C VAL A 102 8.51 -0.96 -5.46
N HIS A 103 8.18 -2.21 -5.10
CA HIS A 103 6.88 -2.57 -4.55
C HIS A 103 6.55 -1.74 -3.28
N LEU A 104 7.45 -1.73 -2.30
CA LEU A 104 7.23 -1.01 -1.04
C LEU A 104 6.99 0.49 -1.27
N VAL A 105 7.87 1.13 -2.06
CA VAL A 105 7.80 2.58 -2.27
C VAL A 105 6.60 2.97 -3.12
N LEU A 106 6.45 2.35 -4.30
CA LEU A 106 5.39 2.75 -5.23
C LEU A 106 4.00 2.41 -4.69
N MET A 107 3.83 1.27 -4.03
CA MET A 107 2.55 0.92 -3.42
C MET A 107 2.16 1.92 -2.32
N ASN A 108 3.07 2.26 -1.41
CA ASN A 108 2.74 3.17 -0.31
C ASN A 108 2.59 4.63 -0.77
N ALA A 109 3.56 5.16 -1.52
CA ALA A 109 3.49 6.54 -2.00
C ALA A 109 2.37 6.73 -3.03
N GLY A 110 2.21 5.79 -3.96
CA GLY A 110 1.14 5.81 -4.95
C GLY A 110 -0.25 5.78 -4.30
N THR A 111 -0.46 4.91 -3.30
CA THR A 111 -1.74 4.84 -2.59
C THR A 111 -2.02 6.14 -1.81
N ALA A 112 -1.06 6.65 -1.05
CA ALA A 112 -1.25 7.88 -0.31
C ALA A 112 -1.59 9.06 -1.25
N ALA A 113 -0.89 9.16 -2.39
CA ALA A 113 -1.12 10.21 -3.37
C ALA A 113 -2.47 10.03 -4.09
N ALA A 114 -2.78 8.84 -4.63
CA ALA A 114 -4.01 8.58 -5.37
C ALA A 114 -5.25 8.80 -4.50
N MET A 115 -5.26 8.23 -3.29
CA MET A 115 -6.41 8.33 -2.38
C MET A 115 -6.53 9.73 -1.79
N GLY A 116 -5.40 10.40 -1.51
CA GLY A 116 -5.38 11.81 -1.12
C GLY A 116 -5.95 12.74 -2.19
N LEU A 117 -5.56 12.54 -3.45
CA LEU A 117 -6.10 13.31 -4.58
C LEU A 117 -7.58 13.03 -4.80
N LEU A 118 -8.04 11.77 -4.69
CA LEU A 118 -9.45 11.42 -4.79
C LEU A 118 -10.28 12.11 -3.70
N MET A 119 -9.83 12.06 -2.45
CA MET A 119 -10.49 12.74 -1.35
C MET A 119 -10.50 14.26 -1.53
N TYR A 120 -9.39 14.83 -1.95
CA TYR A 120 -9.30 16.26 -2.18
C TYR A 120 -10.20 16.74 -3.33
N ALA A 121 -10.16 16.05 -4.45
CA ALA A 121 -11.04 16.32 -5.60
C ALA A 121 -12.52 16.18 -5.21
N GLY A 122 -12.86 15.09 -4.52
CA GLY A 122 -14.20 14.82 -4.03
C GLY A 122 -14.70 15.88 -3.05
N TYR A 123 -13.81 16.38 -2.17
CA TYR A 123 -14.14 17.49 -1.26
C TYR A 123 -14.40 18.78 -2.04
N LEU A 124 -13.54 19.16 -2.96
CA LEU A 124 -13.71 20.39 -3.75
C LEU A 124 -14.97 20.33 -4.62
N GLY A 125 -15.17 19.21 -5.33
CA GLY A 125 -16.35 19.03 -6.19
C GLY A 125 -17.65 18.97 -5.38
N GLY A 126 -17.69 18.18 -4.32
CA GLY A 126 -18.85 18.06 -3.45
C GLY A 126 -19.21 19.35 -2.72
N ALA A 127 -18.19 20.05 -2.16
CA ALA A 127 -18.37 21.33 -1.50
C ALA A 127 -18.93 22.39 -2.47
N SER A 128 -18.47 22.39 -3.73
CA SER A 128 -18.93 23.36 -4.72
C SER A 128 -20.44 23.25 -5.05
N MET A 129 -20.99 22.05 -4.94
CA MET A 129 -22.42 21.78 -5.23
C MET A 129 -23.36 22.25 -4.10
N LEU A 130 -22.85 22.42 -2.89
CA LEU A 130 -23.65 22.86 -1.74
C LEU A 130 -24.03 24.33 -1.86
N PRO A 131 -25.19 24.74 -1.26
CA PRO A 131 -25.61 26.14 -1.24
C PRO A 131 -24.59 27.06 -0.52
N ALA A 132 -24.51 28.32 -0.93
CA ALA A 132 -23.65 29.33 -0.31
C ALA A 132 -23.92 29.50 1.21
N ALA A 133 -25.17 29.34 1.63
CA ALA A 133 -25.56 29.43 3.04
C ALA A 133 -24.85 28.44 3.96
N VAL A 134 -24.35 27.31 3.42
CA VAL A 134 -23.58 26.31 4.16
C VAL A 134 -22.11 26.26 3.76
N GLY A 135 -21.63 27.27 3.05
CA GLY A 135 -20.22 27.40 2.63
C GLY A 135 -19.91 26.81 1.27
N GLY A 136 -20.92 26.42 0.47
CA GLY A 136 -20.74 25.97 -0.92
C GLY A 136 -20.78 27.09 -1.94
N ARG A 137 -20.88 26.72 -3.24
CA ARG A 137 -20.98 27.67 -4.37
C ARG A 137 -22.29 27.56 -5.12
N GLY A 138 -23.12 26.56 -4.83
CA GLY A 138 -24.37 26.31 -5.55
C GLY A 138 -24.18 25.80 -6.97
N PHE A 139 -23.04 25.19 -7.28
CA PHE A 139 -22.74 24.67 -8.62
C PHE A 139 -23.66 23.51 -8.98
N ASN A 140 -24.02 23.43 -10.26
CA ASN A 140 -24.67 22.25 -10.81
C ASN A 140 -23.66 21.10 -11.05
N ALA A 141 -24.16 19.93 -11.39
CA ALA A 141 -23.32 18.74 -11.60
C ALA A 141 -22.28 18.93 -12.72
N GLY A 142 -22.60 19.66 -13.79
CA GLY A 142 -21.66 19.96 -14.87
C GLY A 142 -20.47 20.82 -14.39
N GLN A 143 -20.75 21.89 -13.67
CA GLN A 143 -19.72 22.75 -13.10
C GLN A 143 -18.84 22.03 -12.06
N ALA A 144 -19.44 21.18 -11.24
CA ALA A 144 -18.67 20.34 -10.30
C ALA A 144 -17.80 19.32 -11.05
N HIS A 145 -18.29 18.77 -12.17
CA HIS A 145 -17.54 17.85 -13.02
C HIS A 145 -16.27 18.49 -13.60
N GLU A 146 -16.33 19.76 -14.03
CA GLU A 146 -15.15 20.49 -14.51
C GLU A 146 -14.03 20.57 -13.47
N ILE A 147 -14.39 20.69 -12.17
CA ILE A 147 -13.40 20.62 -11.09
C ILE A 147 -12.77 19.22 -11.05
N LEU A 148 -13.59 18.16 -11.09
CA LEU A 148 -13.11 16.79 -11.01
C LEU A 148 -12.21 16.40 -12.18
N VAL A 149 -12.53 16.84 -13.40
CA VAL A 149 -11.76 16.54 -14.62
C VAL A 149 -10.30 16.94 -14.48
N SER A 150 -10.02 18.07 -13.80
CA SER A 150 -8.63 18.53 -13.58
C SER A 150 -7.79 17.56 -12.73
N PHE A 151 -8.43 16.67 -11.98
CA PHE A 151 -7.75 15.67 -11.13
C PHE A 151 -7.65 14.29 -11.78
N VAL A 152 -8.31 14.03 -12.90
CA VAL A 152 -8.32 12.70 -13.54
C VAL A 152 -6.91 12.28 -13.94
N GLU A 153 -6.14 13.15 -14.57
CA GLU A 153 -4.78 12.84 -15.02
C GLU A 153 -3.83 12.54 -13.85
N PRO A 154 -3.68 13.39 -12.82
CA PRO A 154 -2.79 13.10 -11.69
C PRO A 154 -3.24 11.88 -10.88
N ILE A 155 -4.56 11.65 -10.71
CA ILE A 155 -5.07 10.44 -10.06
C ILE A 155 -4.69 9.20 -10.87
N SER A 156 -4.90 9.22 -12.19
CA SER A 156 -4.57 8.12 -13.08
C SER A 156 -3.07 7.78 -13.04
N ALA A 157 -2.21 8.81 -13.07
CA ALA A 157 -0.77 8.64 -12.96
C ALA A 157 -0.37 7.96 -11.64
N THR A 158 -0.97 8.37 -10.52
CA THR A 158 -0.67 7.78 -9.22
C THR A 158 -1.22 6.36 -9.07
N ILE A 159 -2.37 6.04 -9.67
CA ILE A 159 -2.87 4.66 -9.76
C ILE A 159 -1.93 3.77 -10.56
N LEU A 160 -1.38 4.26 -11.68
CA LEU A 160 -0.39 3.50 -12.45
C LEU A 160 0.89 3.21 -11.64
N LEU A 161 1.30 4.11 -10.74
CA LEU A 161 2.40 3.82 -9.80
C LEU A 161 2.06 2.65 -8.86
N ILE A 162 0.83 2.60 -8.34
CA ILE A 162 0.38 1.47 -7.51
C ILE A 162 0.45 0.17 -8.31
N VAL A 163 -0.09 0.17 -9.54
CA VAL A 163 -0.07 -1.00 -10.43
C VAL A 163 1.36 -1.45 -10.70
N ALA A 164 2.26 -0.53 -11.04
CA ALA A 164 3.67 -0.84 -11.26
C ALA A 164 4.33 -1.43 -10.00
N GLY A 165 4.00 -0.89 -8.81
CA GLY A 165 4.45 -1.41 -7.52
C GLY A 165 4.00 -2.85 -7.29
N VAL A 166 2.71 -3.13 -7.48
CA VAL A 166 2.12 -4.47 -7.30
C VAL A 166 2.72 -5.48 -8.28
N VAL A 167 2.87 -5.09 -9.55
CA VAL A 167 3.49 -5.94 -10.59
C VAL A 167 4.95 -6.25 -10.22
N ALA A 168 5.73 -5.25 -9.80
CA ALA A 168 7.10 -5.46 -9.34
C ALA A 168 7.16 -6.42 -8.14
N GLY A 169 6.24 -6.27 -7.19
CA GLY A 169 6.10 -7.17 -6.04
C GLY A 169 5.79 -8.60 -6.46
N GLY A 170 4.83 -8.79 -7.36
CA GLY A 170 4.46 -10.10 -7.91
C GLY A 170 5.62 -10.79 -8.63
N ILE A 171 6.34 -10.06 -9.49
CA ILE A 171 7.53 -10.59 -10.19
C ILE A 171 8.61 -10.96 -9.17
N GLY A 172 8.91 -10.10 -8.19
CA GLY A 172 9.88 -10.35 -7.13
C GLY A 172 9.54 -11.58 -6.28
N PHE A 173 8.24 -11.74 -5.96
CA PHE A 173 7.71 -12.90 -5.25
C PHE A 173 7.91 -14.18 -6.06
N LEU A 174 7.44 -14.22 -7.31
CA LEU A 174 7.55 -15.40 -8.18
C LEU A 174 9.01 -15.78 -8.44
N ALA A 175 9.87 -14.81 -8.72
CA ALA A 175 11.30 -15.06 -8.93
C ALA A 175 11.97 -15.66 -7.69
N THR A 176 11.58 -15.24 -6.49
CA THR A 176 12.08 -15.79 -5.24
C THR A 176 11.48 -17.16 -4.95
N TYR A 177 10.18 -17.32 -5.18
CA TYR A 177 9.46 -18.57 -4.97
C TYR A 177 9.99 -19.70 -5.86
N MET A 178 10.23 -19.43 -7.12
CA MET A 178 10.74 -20.40 -8.12
C MET A 178 12.25 -20.63 -8.00
N SER A 179 12.99 -19.81 -7.24
CA SER A 179 14.43 -20.03 -7.07
C SER A 179 14.68 -21.35 -6.34
N HIS A 180 15.42 -22.25 -6.98
CA HIS A 180 15.82 -23.53 -6.38
C HIS A 180 16.82 -23.28 -5.25
N ASN A 181 16.62 -23.92 -4.08
CA ASN A 181 17.61 -23.88 -2.99
C ASN A 181 18.86 -24.66 -3.44
N ARG A 182 19.81 -23.99 -4.08
CA ARG A 182 21.15 -24.53 -4.34
C ARG A 182 21.97 -24.52 -3.05
N GLY A 183 21.58 -25.29 -2.05
CA GLY A 183 22.24 -25.26 -0.76
C GLY A 183 22.17 -26.50 0.11
N SER A 184 21.61 -27.61 -0.40
CA SER A 184 21.61 -28.88 0.31
C SER A 184 22.33 -30.00 -0.48
N THR A 185 23.56 -29.73 -0.91
CA THR A 185 24.50 -30.85 -1.04
C THR A 185 24.99 -31.12 0.38
N LEU A 186 24.33 -32.06 1.04
CA LEU A 186 24.93 -32.73 2.21
C LEU A 186 26.32 -33.22 1.77
N PRO A 187 27.36 -33.01 2.57
CA PRO A 187 28.62 -33.70 2.31
C PRO A 187 28.33 -35.18 2.36
N GLU A 188 28.65 -35.86 1.29
CA GLU A 188 28.64 -37.33 1.19
C GLU A 188 29.54 -37.88 2.28
N ALA A 189 28.90 -38.27 3.41
CA ALA A 189 29.57 -38.98 4.50
C ALA A 189 29.70 -40.42 4.07
N GLY A 190 30.74 -40.73 3.32
CA GLY A 190 30.93 -42.10 2.83
C GLY A 190 32.20 -42.30 2.01
N SER A 191 33.36 -42.26 2.61
CA SER A 191 34.52 -43.08 2.18
C SER A 191 35.73 -42.86 3.08
N ARG A 192 35.62 -43.26 4.32
CA ARG A 192 36.81 -43.47 5.19
C ARG A 192 36.58 -44.66 6.09
N GLU A 193 36.37 -45.82 5.52
CA GLU A 193 36.57 -47.11 6.16
C GLU A 193 37.00 -48.13 5.13
N ALA A 194 38.24 -48.07 4.72
CA ALA A 194 38.95 -49.22 4.11
C ALA A 194 40.43 -48.88 3.94
N SER A 195 41.17 -48.86 5.04
CA SER A 195 42.62 -49.04 4.99
C SER A 195 43.18 -49.23 6.38
N THR A 196 42.89 -50.34 7.02
CA THR A 196 43.79 -50.97 8.00
C THR A 196 43.52 -52.47 7.98
N ALA A 197 44.25 -53.18 7.17
CA ALA A 197 44.62 -54.56 7.31
C ALA A 197 46.08 -54.70 6.96
#